data_dde0ba41697c5c400afc5c92d84435c8
#
_entry.id   dde0ba41697c5c400afc5c92d84435c8
#
_cell.length_a   1.000
_cell.length_b   1.000
_cell.length_c   1.000
_cell.angle_alpha   90.00
_cell.angle_beta   90.00
_cell.angle_gamma   90.00
#
_symmetry.space_group_name_H-M   'P 1'
#
loop_
_entity.id
_entity.type
_entity.pdbx_description
1 polymer ?
#
loop_
_entity_poly.entity_id
_entity_poly.type
_entity_poly.pdbx_seq_one_letter_code
_entity_poly.pdbx_strand_id
1 'polypeptide(L)' 'AVARNEAGQVLKSSGETHIGERIHVTLGSGGLTAVVDHIEEARNGG' A
#
# COMPACT_ATOMS: atom_id res chain seq x y z
N ALA A 1 2.15 5.07 10.06
CA ALA A 1 1.56 3.89 9.40
C ALA A 1 2.52 3.33 8.36
N VAL A 2 2.53 2.02 8.21
CA VAL A 2 3.38 1.33 7.24
C VAL A 2 2.51 0.35 6.46
N ALA A 3 2.57 0.42 5.13
CA ALA A 3 1.85 -0.51 4.27
C ALA A 3 2.82 -1.54 3.70
N ARG A 4 2.41 -2.81 3.73
CA ARG A 4 3.20 -3.91 3.17
C ARG A 4 2.33 -4.73 2.24
N ASN A 5 2.97 -5.34 1.24
CA ASN A 5 2.27 -6.26 0.35
C ASN A 5 2.17 -7.66 0.97
N GLU A 6 1.59 -8.61 0.24
CA GLU A 6 1.44 -9.97 0.75
C GLU A 6 2.78 -10.65 1.02
N ALA A 7 3.82 -10.25 0.32
CA ALA A 7 5.16 -10.79 0.55
C ALA A 7 5.86 -10.18 1.76
N GLY A 8 5.23 -9.19 2.40
CA GLY A 8 5.79 -8.55 3.58
C GLY A 8 6.72 -7.39 3.26
N GLN A 9 6.82 -7.00 2.00
CA GLN A 9 7.68 -5.89 1.60
C GLN A 9 6.98 -4.56 1.83
N VAL A 10 7.72 -3.58 2.34
CA VAL A 10 7.19 -2.25 2.59
C VAL A 10 6.92 -1.57 1.25
N LEU A 11 5.71 -1.04 1.10
CA LEU A 11 5.33 -0.33 -0.11
C LEU A 11 5.78 1.13 0.00
N LYS A 12 6.60 1.55 -0.96
CA LYS A 12 7.14 2.91 -0.99
C LYS A 12 6.54 3.74 -2.11
N SER A 13 5.95 3.10 -3.10
CA SER A 13 5.33 3.81 -4.20
C SER A 13 4.16 3.01 -4.74
N SER A 14 3.28 3.67 -5.47
CA SER A 14 2.11 3.02 -6.04
C SER A 14 2.48 2.00 -7.13
N GLY A 15 3.67 2.11 -7.70
CA GLY A 15 4.13 1.16 -8.71
C GLY A 15 4.51 -0.21 -8.14
N GLU A 16 4.59 -0.32 -6.83
CA GLU A 16 4.95 -1.57 -6.16
C GLU A 16 3.75 -2.45 -5.85
N THR A 17 2.57 -1.99 -6.17
CA THR A 17 1.34 -2.73 -5.93
C THR A 17 0.44 -2.64 -7.17
N HIS A 18 -0.65 -3.40 -7.17
CA HIS A 18 -1.60 -3.39 -8.28
C HIS A 18 -3.02 -3.55 -7.74
N ILE A 19 -3.98 -3.20 -8.56
CA ILE A 19 -5.39 -3.30 -8.18
C ILE A 19 -5.73 -4.77 -7.93
N GLY A 20 -6.42 -5.01 -6.82
CA GLY A 20 -6.77 -6.36 -6.41
C GLY A 20 -5.78 -7.01 -5.47
N GLU A 21 -4.63 -6.38 -5.25
CA GLU A 21 -3.65 -6.92 -4.32
C GLU A 21 -4.07 -6.65 -2.89
N ARG A 22 -3.88 -7.65 -2.03
CA ARG A 22 -4.13 -7.49 -0.60
C ARG A 22 -2.89 -6.89 0.06
N ILE A 23 -3.10 -5.84 0.83
CA ILE A 23 -2.02 -5.18 1.54
C ILE A 23 -2.34 -5.15 3.03
N HIS A 24 -1.30 -5.04 3.84
CA HIS A 24 -1.44 -4.92 5.28
C HIS A 24 -0.92 -3.56 5.73
N VAL A 25 -1.72 -2.83 6.48
CA VAL A 25 -1.34 -1.52 7.00
C VAL A 25 -1.17 -1.61 8.50
N THR A 26 0.02 -1.28 8.97
CA THR A 26 0.32 -1.23 10.40
C THR A 26 0.11 0.21 10.87
N LEU A 27 -0.73 0.36 11.87
CA LEU A 27 -1.01 1.67 12.47
C LEU A 27 -0.20 1.82 13.75
N GLY A 28 -0.29 2.98 14.37
CA GLY A 28 0.37 3.21 15.64
C GLY A 28 -0.13 2.27 16.73
N SER A 29 -1.38 1.85 16.63
CA SER A 29 -1.98 0.88 17.53
C SER A 29 -2.77 -0.10 16.70
N GLY A 30 -2.23 -1.32 16.53
CA GLY A 30 -2.85 -2.34 15.71
C GLY A 30 -2.58 -2.16 14.22
N GLY A 31 -3.37 -2.82 13.40
CA GLY A 31 -3.22 -2.76 11.96
C GLY A 31 -4.49 -3.23 11.26
N LEU A 32 -4.49 -3.19 9.94
CA LEU A 32 -5.62 -3.67 9.16
C LEU A 32 -5.15 -4.23 7.83
N THR A 33 -5.98 -5.05 7.23
CA THR A 33 -5.75 -5.57 5.89
C THR A 33 -6.76 -4.94 4.95
N ALA A 34 -6.28 -4.51 3.78
CA ALA A 34 -7.14 -3.89 2.78
C ALA A 34 -6.82 -4.45 1.41
N VAL A 35 -7.72 -4.26 0.48
CA VAL A 35 -7.51 -4.64 -0.91
C VAL A 35 -7.41 -3.37 -1.74
N VAL A 36 -6.39 -3.32 -2.61
CA VAL A 36 -6.20 -2.17 -3.47
C VAL A 36 -7.31 -2.12 -4.50
N ASP A 37 -8.03 -1.02 -4.52
CA ASP A 37 -9.15 -0.85 -5.42
C ASP A 37 -8.88 0.29 -6.41
N HIS A 38 -8.00 1.22 -6.07
CA HIS A 38 -7.64 2.34 -6.94
C HIS A 38 -6.21 2.74 -6.66
N ILE A 39 -5.47 3.08 -7.71
CA ILE A 39 -4.09 3.52 -7.57
C ILE A 39 -3.97 4.93 -8.15
N GLU A 40 -3.36 5.81 -7.38
CA GLU A 40 -3.03 7.15 -7.85
C GLU A 40 -1.55 7.19 -8.19
N GLU A 41 -1.23 7.60 -9.41
CA GLU A 41 0.16 7.69 -9.82
C GLU A 41 0.85 8.87 -9.16
N ALA A 42 2.13 8.68 -8.84
CA ALA A 42 2.93 9.76 -8.29
C ALA A 42 3.07 10.86 -9.35
N ARG A 43 2.92 12.11 -8.92
CA ARG A 43 3.06 13.25 -9.81
C ARG A 43 4.28 14.05 -9.43
N ASN A 44 5.06 14.45 -10.44
CA ASN A 44 6.20 15.30 -10.23
C ASN A 44 5.80 16.75 -10.42
N GLY A 45 6.31 17.61 -9.55
CA GLY A 45 6.15 19.05 -9.68
C GLY A 45 4.72 19.52 -9.59
N GLY A 46 3.91 18.70 -9.02
CA GLY A 46 2.48 19.00 -8.92
C GLY A 46 2.16 20.11 -8.04
#